data_bd2b863eff49349ff060a3e55dca1b2c
#
_entry.id   bd2b863eff49349ff060a3e55dca1b2c
#
_cell.length_a   1.000
_cell.length_b   1.000
_cell.length_c   1.000
_cell.angle_alpha   90.00
_cell.angle_beta   90.00
_cell.angle_gamma   90.00
#
_symmetry.space_group_name_H-M   'P 1'
#
loop_
_entity.id
_entity.type
_entity.pdbx_description
1 polymer ?
#
loop_
_entity_poly.entity_id
_entity_poly.type
_entity_poly.pdbx_seq_one_letter_code
_entity_poly.pdbx_strand_id
1 'polypeptide(L)' 'MPYVNIKITREGATREQKSELIARTTDLLVEVLNKNPSTTVVVIDEVEMEDWGIGGLPVEEYRQRHRKDT' A
#
# COMPACT_ATOMS: atom_id res chain seq x y z
N MET A 1 -17.64 1.66 11.17
CA MET A 1 -17.08 2.15 9.90
C MET A 1 -15.60 1.77 9.82
N PRO A 2 -15.25 0.75 9.06
CA PRO A 2 -13.85 0.38 8.96
C PRO A 2 -13.06 1.34 8.06
N TYR A 3 -11.81 1.50 8.40
CA TYR A 3 -10.88 2.33 7.65
C TYR A 3 -9.59 1.53 7.42
N VAL A 4 -9.16 1.46 6.17
CA VAL A 4 -7.92 0.78 5.80
C VAL A 4 -7.03 1.77 5.08
N ASN A 5 -5.78 1.85 5.50
CA ASN A 5 -4.79 2.68 4.81
C ASN A 5 -3.68 1.78 4.28
N ILE A 6 -3.43 1.88 2.99
CA ILE A 6 -2.36 1.14 2.33
C ILE A 6 -1.31 2.14 1.92
N LYS A 7 -0.12 2.03 2.50
CA LYS A 7 1.01 2.88 2.13
C LYS A 7 1.96 2.10 1.27
N ILE A 8 2.29 2.64 0.11
CA ILE A 8 3.24 2.03 -0.81
C ILE A 8 4.24 3.08 -1.29
N THR A 9 5.42 2.62 -1.66
CA THR A 9 6.37 3.52 -2.32
C THR A 9 5.87 3.83 -3.72
N ARG A 10 6.18 5.04 -4.19
CA ARG A 10 5.76 5.49 -5.53
C ARG A 10 6.65 4.83 -6.58
N GLU A 11 6.19 3.69 -7.09
CA GLU A 11 6.95 2.89 -8.05
C GLU A 11 6.10 2.45 -9.24
N GLY A 12 5.12 3.26 -9.62
CA GLY A 12 4.39 3.03 -10.85
C GLY A 12 3.10 2.22 -10.74
N ALA A 13 2.50 2.19 -9.57
CA ALA A 13 1.19 1.56 -9.45
C ALA A 13 0.19 2.31 -10.34
N THR A 14 -0.56 1.55 -11.14
CA THR A 14 -1.51 2.14 -12.07
C THR A 14 -2.81 2.48 -11.40
N ARG A 15 -3.60 3.33 -12.06
CA ARG A 15 -4.93 3.68 -11.58
C ARG A 15 -5.81 2.43 -11.45
N GLU A 16 -5.69 1.53 -12.44
CA GLU A 16 -6.45 0.28 -12.45
C GLU A 16 -6.07 -0.62 -11.27
N GLN A 17 -4.77 -0.70 -10.98
CA GLN A 17 -4.30 -1.50 -9.85
C GLN A 17 -4.80 -0.94 -8.53
N LYS A 18 -4.81 0.39 -8.39
CA LYS A 18 -5.32 1.02 -7.17
C LYS A 18 -6.82 0.77 -7.02
N SER A 19 -7.56 0.86 -8.11
CA SER A 19 -8.99 0.60 -8.11
C SER A 19 -9.27 -0.84 -7.67
N GLU A 20 -8.49 -1.79 -8.17
CA GLU A 20 -8.63 -3.19 -7.80
C GLU A 20 -8.29 -3.43 -6.33
N LEU A 21 -7.25 -2.77 -5.82
CA LEU A 21 -6.87 -2.87 -4.40
C LEU A 21 -8.01 -2.38 -3.51
N ILE A 22 -8.61 -1.26 -3.87
CA ILE A 22 -9.72 -0.70 -3.10
C ILE A 22 -10.88 -1.67 -3.08
N ALA A 23 -11.25 -2.21 -4.25
CA ALA A 23 -12.37 -3.13 -4.36
C ALA A 23 -12.14 -4.41 -3.57
N ARG A 24 -10.97 -5.03 -3.75
CA ARG A 24 -10.67 -6.30 -3.08
C ARG A 24 -10.49 -6.14 -1.59
N THR A 25 -9.92 -5.03 -1.15
CA THR A 25 -9.78 -4.77 0.29
C THR A 25 -11.16 -4.60 0.93
N THR A 26 -12.04 -3.89 0.25
CA THR A 26 -13.43 -3.75 0.73
C THR A 26 -14.10 -5.10 0.83
N ASP A 27 -13.97 -5.94 -0.22
CA ASP A 27 -14.58 -7.26 -0.24
C ASP A 27 -14.05 -8.14 0.91
N LEU A 28 -12.76 -8.02 1.23
CA LEU A 28 -12.17 -8.77 2.32
C LEU A 28 -12.83 -8.43 3.66
N LEU A 29 -13.05 -7.16 3.91
CA LEU A 29 -13.70 -6.73 5.15
C LEU A 29 -15.16 -7.16 5.22
N VAL A 30 -15.83 -7.19 4.07
CA VAL A 30 -17.20 -7.72 4.00
C VAL A 30 -17.23 -9.21 4.32
N GLU A 31 -16.33 -9.98 3.71
CA GLU A 31 -16.30 -11.43 3.89
C GLU A 31 -15.93 -11.84 5.32
N VAL A 32 -14.88 -11.21 5.85
CA VAL A 32 -14.33 -11.65 7.15
C VAL A 32 -15.10 -11.04 8.32
N LEU A 33 -15.46 -9.78 8.23
CA LEU A 33 -16.05 -9.04 9.35
C LEU A 33 -17.51 -8.67 9.15
N ASN A 34 -18.08 -9.03 8.02
CA ASN A 34 -19.47 -8.68 7.68
C ASN A 34 -19.71 -7.17 7.76
N LYS A 35 -18.76 -6.38 7.28
CA LYS A 35 -18.90 -4.93 7.29
C LYS A 35 -19.69 -4.45 6.09
N ASN A 36 -20.31 -3.28 6.24
CA ASN A 36 -21.08 -2.68 5.17
C ASN A 36 -20.10 -2.03 4.16
N PRO A 37 -20.13 -2.46 2.89
CA PRO A 37 -19.20 -1.89 1.91
C PRO A 37 -19.41 -0.39 1.68
N SER A 38 -20.62 0.11 1.84
CA SER A 38 -20.90 1.53 1.59
C SER A 38 -20.34 2.45 2.68
N THR A 39 -19.89 1.90 3.81
CA THR A 39 -19.26 2.68 4.88
C THR A 39 -17.82 2.24 5.16
N THR A 40 -17.26 1.39 4.29
CA THR A 40 -15.88 0.94 4.39
C THR A 40 -15.00 1.87 3.56
N VAL A 41 -13.98 2.44 4.20
CA VAL A 41 -13.08 3.40 3.55
C VAL A 41 -11.71 2.78 3.37
N VAL A 42 -11.18 2.87 2.14
CA VAL A 42 -9.83 2.39 1.83
C VAL A 42 -9.08 3.57 1.21
N VAL A 43 -7.93 3.88 1.78
CA VAL A 43 -7.07 4.95 1.29
C VAL A 43 -5.73 4.37 0.87
N ILE A 44 -5.23 4.78 -0.28
CA ILE A 44 -3.91 4.39 -0.76
C ILE A 44 -3.04 5.63 -0.76
N ASP A 45 -1.94 5.57 -0.01
CA ASP A 45 -0.95 6.65 0.03
C ASP A 45 0.30 6.21 -0.71
N GLU A 46 0.68 6.97 -1.73
CA GLU A 46 1.95 6.75 -2.39
C GLU A 46 3.00 7.67 -1.76
N VAL A 47 4.06 7.06 -1.24
CA VAL A 47 5.12 7.77 -0.54
C VAL A 47 6.33 7.84 -1.47
N GLU A 48 6.93 9.03 -1.55
CA GLU A 48 8.13 9.20 -2.37
C GLU A 48 9.25 8.31 -1.83
N MET A 49 10.08 7.79 -2.73
CA MET A 49 11.17 6.89 -2.35
C MET A 49 12.12 7.52 -1.33
N GLU A 50 12.34 8.82 -1.46
CA GLU A 50 13.23 9.53 -0.53
C GLU A 50 12.63 9.64 0.87
N ASP A 51 11.32 9.47 0.99
CA ASP A 51 10.60 9.56 2.27
C ASP A 51 10.37 8.21 2.92
N TRP A 52 10.82 7.15 2.29
CA TRP A 52 10.61 5.79 2.78
C TRP A 52 11.91 5.24 3.32
N GLY A 53 12.03 5.18 4.64
CA GLY A 53 13.26 4.72 5.30
C GLY A 53 13.16 3.28 5.73
N ILE A 54 14.25 2.55 5.52
CA ILE A 54 14.38 1.18 5.99
C ILE A 54 15.82 0.96 6.42
N GLY A 55 16.00 0.37 7.59
CA GLY A 55 17.34 0.13 8.12
C GLY A 55 18.14 1.41 8.33
N GLY A 56 17.48 2.54 8.54
CA GLY A 56 18.13 3.83 8.73
C GLY A 56 18.52 4.53 7.44
N LEU A 57 18.12 4.00 6.28
CA LEU A 57 18.49 4.56 4.97
C LEU A 57 17.24 4.79 4.13
N PRO A 58 17.28 5.77 3.22
CA PRO A 58 16.23 5.84 2.18
C PRO A 58 16.20 4.53 1.41
N VAL A 59 15.01 4.10 1.00
CA VAL A 59 14.83 2.75 0.44
C VAL A 59 15.69 2.47 -0.78
N GLU A 60 15.92 3.46 -1.64
CA GLU A 60 16.76 3.25 -2.83
C GLU A 60 18.20 2.97 -2.43
N GLU A 61 18.70 3.69 -1.44
CA GLU A 61 20.05 3.46 -0.94
C GLU A 61 20.17 2.11 -0.25
N TYR A 62 19.16 1.73 0.51
CA TYR A 62 19.11 0.43 1.16
C TYR A 62 19.14 -0.69 0.11
N ARG A 63 18.35 -0.56 -0.95
CA ARG A 63 18.32 -1.55 -2.04
C ARG A 63 19.66 -1.65 -2.75
N GLN A 64 20.32 -0.52 -2.98
CA GLN A 64 21.63 -0.51 -3.60
C GLN A 64 22.65 -1.28 -2.78
N ARG A 65 22.65 -1.07 -1.47
CA ARG A 65 23.60 -1.73 -0.57
C ARG A 65 23.36 -3.23 -0.46
N HIS A 66 22.13 -3.68 -0.67
CA HIS A 66 21.77 -5.09 -0.53
C HIS A 66 21.60 -5.80 -1.86
N ARG A 67 21.80 -5.10 -2.97
CA ARG A 67 21.58 -5.66 -4.30
C ARG A 67 22.51 -6.81 -4.62
N LYS A 68 23.73 -6.76 -4.10
CA LYS A 68 24.75 -7.79 -4.36
C LYS A 68 24.40 -9.13 -3.75
N ASP A 69 23.52 -9.14 -2.79
CA ASP A 69 23.16 -10.35 -2.05
C ASP A 69 22.12 -11.20 -2.76
N THR A 70 21.65 -10.73 -3.90
CA THR A 70 20.60 -11.44 -4.64
C THR A 70 21.13 -12.18 -5.84
#